data_6a414ab440382fca18af00ea91f69eda
#
_entry.id   6a414ab440382fca18af00ea91f69eda
#
_cell.length_a   1.000
_cell.length_b   1.000
_cell.length_c   1.000
_cell.angle_alpha   90.00
_cell.angle_beta   90.00
_cell.angle_gamma   90.00
#
_symmetry.space_group_name_H-M   'P 1'
#
loop_
_entity.id
_entity.type
_entity.pdbx_description
1 polymer ?
#
loop_
_entity_poly.entity_id
_entity_poly.type
_entity_poly.pdbx_seq_one_letter_code
_entity_poly.pdbx_strand_id
1 'polypeptide(L)'
;GRARAIETGELHIDVAFIAAPTCDKYGNINGVQGKSACGSLGYAMPDAEYAEQVVAVTDGLVSVPLEYVSIPQTQVDYIVEVESIGDPSGIATGSIRISKNPAELVISKYVAEVIKYAGLLKEGIIFQFGSGGIAISAAGFVQTEMQRTGIKAAAGIGGASGFLTEMLANGYIGTFFDPQDFDTKAIESLYFNSRHHEISASAYANPFSANPYVNLLDVAVLSATEVDINFNVNVLTDSYGKLIGAPGGHPDAAAGAEAVSYTHLRD
;
A
#
# COMPACT_ATOMS: atom_id res chain seq x y z
N GLY A 1 0.34 -9.40 10.15
CA GLY A 1 0.14 -8.85 11.37
C GLY A 1 -1.23 -8.37 11.83
N ARG A 2 -1.66 -7.15 11.47
CA ARG A 2 -2.85 -6.51 12.04
C ARG A 2 -4.15 -7.27 11.69
N ALA A 3 -4.36 -7.62 10.43
CA ALA A 3 -5.56 -8.35 10.01
C ALA A 3 -5.74 -9.67 10.77
N ARG A 4 -4.64 -10.44 10.97
CA ARG A 4 -4.68 -11.64 11.80
C ARG A 4 -5.10 -11.34 13.26
N ALA A 5 -4.52 -10.31 13.87
CA ALA A 5 -4.81 -9.97 15.26
C ALA A 5 -6.27 -9.57 15.46
N ILE A 6 -6.89 -8.92 14.47
CA ILE A 6 -8.32 -8.59 14.46
C ILE A 6 -9.15 -9.87 14.30
N GLU A 7 -8.85 -10.70 13.30
CA GLU A 7 -9.57 -11.95 13.02
C GLU A 7 -9.55 -12.92 14.22
N THR A 8 -8.43 -12.99 14.94
CA THR A 8 -8.30 -13.85 16.13
C THR A 8 -8.86 -13.26 17.41
N GLY A 9 -9.29 -11.99 17.40
CA GLY A 9 -9.72 -11.27 18.59
C GLY A 9 -8.60 -10.85 19.53
N GLU A 10 -7.30 -11.02 19.15
CA GLU A 10 -6.18 -10.44 19.90
C GLU A 10 -6.29 -8.90 19.92
N LEU A 11 -6.81 -8.34 18.84
CA LEU A 11 -7.20 -6.94 18.73
C LEU A 11 -8.71 -6.88 18.53
N HIS A 12 -9.44 -6.65 19.61
CA HIS A 12 -10.90 -6.50 19.60
C HIS A 12 -11.29 -5.08 19.17
N ILE A 13 -12.33 -4.96 18.35
CA ILE A 13 -12.87 -3.68 17.86
C ILE A 13 -14.36 -3.62 18.25
N ASP A 14 -14.70 -2.79 19.23
CA ASP A 14 -16.09 -2.56 19.61
C ASP A 14 -16.83 -1.74 18.55
N VAL A 15 -16.19 -0.66 18.06
CA VAL A 15 -16.78 0.21 17.03
C VAL A 15 -15.71 0.62 16.02
N ALA A 16 -15.96 0.36 14.75
CA ALA A 16 -15.15 0.89 13.67
C ALA A 16 -15.79 2.16 13.06
N PHE A 17 -15.13 3.30 13.20
CA PHE A 17 -15.50 4.52 12.47
C PHE A 17 -14.69 4.58 11.17
N ILE A 18 -15.36 4.40 10.04
CA ILE A 18 -14.73 4.37 8.73
C ILE A 18 -15.12 5.60 7.93
N ALA A 19 -14.15 6.48 7.72
CA ALA A 19 -14.34 7.63 6.85
C ALA A 19 -14.27 7.18 5.38
N ALA A 20 -15.32 7.45 4.62
CA ALA A 20 -15.39 7.14 3.19
C ALA A 20 -15.94 8.33 2.39
N PRO A 21 -15.27 8.76 1.31
CA PRO A 21 -15.68 9.91 0.52
C PRO A 21 -17.00 9.73 -0.20
N THR A 22 -17.45 8.48 -0.36
CA THR A 22 -18.75 8.17 -0.96
C THR A 22 -19.41 7.00 -0.23
N CYS A 23 -20.68 7.20 0.11
CA CYS A 23 -21.56 6.20 0.69
C CYS A 23 -22.92 6.27 -0.01
N ASP A 24 -23.54 5.12 -0.31
CA ASP A 24 -24.94 5.12 -0.72
C ASP A 24 -25.87 5.01 0.51
N LYS A 25 -27.16 5.25 0.28
CA LYS A 25 -28.16 5.21 1.36
C LYS A 25 -28.36 3.82 1.98
N TYR A 26 -27.78 2.78 1.41
CA TYR A 26 -27.85 1.40 1.91
C TYR A 26 -26.62 1.06 2.79
N GLY A 27 -25.54 1.84 2.71
CA GLY A 27 -24.32 1.62 3.49
C GLY A 27 -23.14 1.05 2.69
N ASN A 28 -23.26 0.90 1.36
CA ASN A 28 -22.09 0.59 0.56
C ASN A 28 -21.14 1.81 0.53
N ILE A 29 -19.86 1.60 0.74
CA ILE A 29 -18.85 2.67 0.73
C ILE A 29 -17.67 2.36 -0.17
N ASN A 30 -17.04 3.40 -0.71
CA ASN A 30 -15.75 3.30 -1.37
C ASN A 30 -14.88 4.53 -1.10
N GLY A 31 -13.58 4.37 -1.34
CA GLY A 31 -12.58 5.41 -1.14
C GLY A 31 -12.20 6.18 -2.41
N VAL A 32 -12.67 5.76 -3.59
CA VAL A 32 -12.16 6.27 -4.88
C VAL A 32 -12.98 7.38 -5.51
N GLN A 33 -14.22 7.58 -5.06
CA GLN A 33 -15.16 8.58 -5.59
C GLN A 33 -15.43 9.68 -4.56
N GLY A 34 -15.87 10.84 -5.01
CA GLY A 34 -16.24 11.96 -4.15
C GLY A 34 -15.14 12.99 -3.96
N LYS A 35 -15.51 14.11 -3.30
CA LYS A 35 -14.63 15.28 -3.11
C LYS A 35 -13.42 15.00 -2.20
N SER A 36 -13.55 14.03 -1.29
CA SER A 36 -12.53 13.66 -0.33
C SER A 36 -11.93 12.29 -0.66
N ALA A 37 -11.86 11.92 -1.95
CA ALA A 37 -11.33 10.62 -2.38
C ALA A 37 -9.97 10.32 -1.73
N CYS A 38 -9.86 9.15 -1.11
CA CYS A 38 -8.71 8.72 -0.32
C CYS A 38 -8.04 7.42 -0.83
N GLY A 39 -8.64 6.79 -1.85
CA GLY A 39 -8.14 5.57 -2.46
C GLY A 39 -8.64 4.31 -1.77
N SER A 40 -7.82 3.27 -1.82
CA SER A 40 -8.15 1.95 -1.28
C SER A 40 -8.49 2.00 0.22
N LEU A 41 -9.59 1.34 0.58
CA LEU A 41 -10.01 1.09 1.97
C LEU A 41 -9.49 -0.26 2.49
N GLY A 42 -8.50 -0.85 1.84
CA GLY A 42 -8.02 -2.20 2.10
C GLY A 42 -7.65 -2.48 3.56
N TYR A 43 -7.08 -1.48 4.26
CA TYR A 43 -6.79 -1.61 5.68
C TYR A 43 -8.02 -1.45 6.59
N ALA A 44 -9.08 -0.78 6.14
CA ALA A 44 -10.32 -0.65 6.88
C ALA A 44 -11.26 -1.87 6.68
N MET A 45 -11.08 -2.65 5.61
CA MET A 45 -11.90 -3.82 5.34
C MET A 45 -11.93 -4.84 6.49
N PRO A 46 -10.77 -5.27 7.07
CA PRO A 46 -10.80 -6.16 8.23
C PRO A 46 -11.46 -5.54 9.46
N ASP A 47 -11.36 -4.22 9.62
CA ASP A 47 -12.04 -3.53 10.73
C ASP A 47 -13.55 -3.60 10.57
N ALA A 48 -14.06 -3.38 9.34
CA ALA A 48 -15.47 -3.51 9.03
C ALA A 48 -15.99 -4.95 9.16
N GLU A 49 -15.14 -5.92 8.83
CA GLU A 49 -15.53 -7.35 8.86
C GLU A 49 -15.68 -7.89 10.28
N TYR A 50 -14.86 -7.42 11.23
CA TYR A 50 -14.73 -8.01 12.56
C TYR A 50 -15.13 -7.07 13.72
N ALA A 51 -15.47 -5.81 13.48
CA ALA A 51 -15.99 -4.92 14.50
C ALA A 51 -17.39 -5.33 14.93
N GLU A 52 -17.74 -5.10 16.19
CA GLU A 52 -19.11 -5.32 16.68
C GLU A 52 -20.11 -4.35 16.05
N GLN A 53 -19.66 -3.11 15.76
CA GLN A 53 -20.44 -2.09 15.08
C GLN A 53 -19.57 -1.31 14.10
N VAL A 54 -20.14 -0.96 12.95
CA VAL A 54 -19.47 -0.18 11.91
C VAL A 54 -20.26 1.09 11.59
N VAL A 55 -19.58 2.22 11.72
CA VAL A 55 -20.13 3.55 11.41
C VAL A 55 -19.41 4.09 10.18
N ALA A 56 -20.12 4.16 9.06
CA ALA A 56 -19.64 4.86 7.87
C ALA A 56 -19.82 6.37 8.07
N VAL A 57 -18.71 7.11 8.05
CA VAL A 57 -18.72 8.58 8.10
C VAL A 57 -18.41 9.08 6.70
N THR A 58 -19.33 9.84 6.09
CA THR A 58 -19.19 10.26 4.70
C THR A 58 -19.51 11.74 4.50
N ASP A 59 -18.88 12.34 3.51
CA ASP A 59 -19.21 13.68 3.02
C ASP A 59 -19.75 13.66 1.57
N GLY A 60 -20.12 12.45 1.10
CA GLY A 60 -20.71 12.21 -0.23
C GLY A 60 -21.79 11.14 -0.18
N LEU A 61 -22.92 11.41 0.50
CA LEU A 61 -24.04 10.50 0.52
C LEU A 61 -24.80 10.54 -0.82
N VAL A 62 -24.98 9.39 -1.47
CA VAL A 62 -25.70 9.26 -2.73
C VAL A 62 -26.97 8.40 -2.59
N SER A 63 -27.98 8.70 -3.40
CA SER A 63 -29.30 8.05 -3.33
C SER A 63 -29.38 6.74 -4.11
N VAL A 64 -28.43 6.48 -5.00
CA VAL A 64 -28.39 5.29 -5.86
C VAL A 64 -27.33 4.31 -5.37
N PRO A 65 -27.48 3.00 -5.61
CA PRO A 65 -26.44 2.03 -5.28
C PRO A 65 -25.12 2.36 -5.98
N LEU A 66 -24.01 2.16 -5.23
CA LEU A 66 -22.67 2.33 -5.79
C LEU A 66 -22.33 1.18 -6.77
N GLU A 67 -21.71 1.53 -7.89
CA GLU A 67 -21.17 0.54 -8.84
C GLU A 67 -19.86 -0.08 -8.35
N TYR A 68 -19.03 0.74 -7.68
CA TYR A 68 -17.77 0.31 -7.06
C TYR A 68 -17.93 0.30 -5.54
N VAL A 69 -17.73 -0.83 -4.92
CA VAL A 69 -17.93 -1.04 -3.48
C VAL A 69 -16.67 -1.64 -2.88
N SER A 70 -16.04 -0.90 -1.96
CA SER A 70 -14.91 -1.39 -1.16
C SER A 70 -15.39 -2.18 0.06
N ILE A 71 -16.36 -1.63 0.79
CA ILE A 71 -16.98 -2.26 1.96
C ILE A 71 -18.49 -2.30 1.72
N PRO A 72 -19.09 -3.51 1.70
CA PRO A 72 -20.50 -3.68 1.38
C PRO A 72 -21.41 -3.26 2.55
N GLN A 73 -22.64 -2.89 2.21
CA GLN A 73 -23.70 -2.52 3.14
C GLN A 73 -23.96 -3.59 4.22
N THR A 74 -23.63 -4.84 3.96
CA THR A 74 -23.79 -5.96 4.91
C THR A 74 -22.82 -5.90 6.10
N GLN A 75 -21.84 -4.99 6.05
CA GLN A 75 -20.85 -4.75 7.10
C GLN A 75 -21.00 -3.36 7.74
N VAL A 76 -22.01 -2.57 7.37
CA VAL A 76 -22.21 -1.20 7.87
C VAL A 76 -23.52 -1.10 8.62
N ASP A 77 -23.44 -0.71 9.90
CA ASP A 77 -24.61 -0.59 10.79
C ASP A 77 -25.21 0.81 10.77
N TYR A 78 -24.35 1.84 10.67
CA TYR A 78 -24.78 3.24 10.71
C TYR A 78 -24.08 4.08 9.66
N ILE A 79 -24.83 5.07 9.15
CA ILE A 79 -24.33 6.07 8.22
C ILE A 79 -24.41 7.44 8.89
N VAL A 80 -23.32 8.18 8.90
CA VAL A 80 -23.22 9.55 9.39
C VAL A 80 -22.74 10.45 8.28
N GLU A 81 -23.59 11.34 7.81
CA GLU A 81 -23.22 12.37 6.84
C GLU A 81 -22.64 13.58 7.56
N VAL A 82 -21.50 14.06 7.08
CA VAL A 82 -20.76 15.21 7.62
C VAL A 82 -20.42 16.19 6.49
N GLU A 83 -20.06 17.41 6.84
CA GLU A 83 -19.68 18.42 5.84
C GLU A 83 -18.37 18.06 5.11
N SER A 84 -17.40 17.48 5.82
CA SER A 84 -16.11 17.07 5.28
C SER A 84 -15.49 15.98 6.13
N ILE A 85 -14.90 14.95 5.49
CA ILE A 85 -14.09 13.91 6.15
C ILE A 85 -12.59 14.19 6.03
N GLY A 86 -12.18 15.15 5.21
CA GLY A 86 -10.78 15.52 5.03
C GLY A 86 -10.50 16.19 3.69
N ASP A 87 -9.24 16.55 3.49
CA ASP A 87 -8.74 17.15 2.24
C ASP A 87 -7.78 16.18 1.54
N PRO A 88 -8.14 15.67 0.33
CA PRO A 88 -7.29 14.72 -0.40
C PRO A 88 -5.93 15.30 -0.80
N SER A 89 -5.78 16.63 -0.85
CA SER A 89 -4.47 17.26 -1.10
C SER A 89 -3.46 16.95 0.02
N GLY A 90 -3.93 16.62 1.23
CA GLY A 90 -3.11 16.19 2.35
C GLY A 90 -2.48 14.79 2.16
N ILE A 91 -3.05 13.94 1.32
CA ILE A 91 -2.53 12.59 1.03
C ILE A 91 -1.19 12.66 0.31
N ALA A 92 -0.98 13.67 -0.53
CA ALA A 92 0.22 13.87 -1.34
C ALA A 92 1.40 14.52 -0.57
N THR A 93 1.31 14.75 0.75
CA THR A 93 2.28 15.51 1.49
C THR A 93 3.57 14.76 1.83
N GLY A 94 4.47 14.72 0.90
CA GLY A 94 5.90 14.76 1.24
C GLY A 94 6.65 13.44 1.38
N SER A 95 6.04 12.31 1.64
CA SER A 95 6.75 11.03 1.81
C SER A 95 7.03 10.30 0.49
N ILE A 96 6.28 10.60 -0.57
CA ILE A 96 6.33 9.86 -1.84
C ILE A 96 6.99 10.72 -2.92
N ARG A 97 8.24 11.07 -2.70
CA ARG A 97 9.03 11.82 -3.69
C ARG A 97 10.28 11.03 -4.02
N ILE A 98 10.60 10.95 -5.31
CA ILE A 98 11.93 10.55 -5.75
C ILE A 98 12.93 11.41 -4.99
N SER A 99 13.88 10.76 -4.33
CA SER A 99 14.91 11.47 -3.57
C SER A 99 15.74 12.37 -4.49
N LYS A 100 16.11 13.55 -3.97
CA LYS A 100 17.08 14.44 -4.59
C LYS A 100 18.44 14.43 -3.87
N ASN A 101 18.54 13.67 -2.78
CA ASN A 101 19.77 13.51 -2.03
C ASN A 101 20.73 12.58 -2.80
N PRO A 102 21.94 13.03 -3.15
CA PRO A 102 22.87 12.21 -3.92
C PRO A 102 23.22 10.87 -3.24
N ALA A 103 23.35 10.83 -1.93
CA ALA A 103 23.64 9.60 -1.19
C ALA A 103 22.48 8.61 -1.31
N GLU A 104 21.24 9.05 -1.16
CA GLU A 104 20.05 8.23 -1.32
C GLU A 104 19.89 7.69 -2.75
N LEU A 105 20.23 8.51 -3.76
CA LEU A 105 20.24 8.06 -5.16
C LEU A 105 21.29 6.99 -5.42
N VAL A 106 22.46 7.06 -4.78
CA VAL A 106 23.49 6.02 -4.84
C VAL A 106 22.98 4.71 -4.23
N ILE A 107 22.35 4.77 -3.06
CA ILE A 107 21.71 3.60 -2.43
C ILE A 107 20.66 3.00 -3.35
N SER A 108 19.76 3.84 -3.88
CA SER A 108 18.69 3.41 -4.80
C SER A 108 19.24 2.70 -6.05
N LYS A 109 20.35 3.20 -6.59
CA LYS A 109 21.04 2.56 -7.73
C LYS A 109 21.59 1.20 -7.33
N TYR A 110 22.26 1.09 -6.16
CA TYR A 110 22.79 -0.20 -5.69
C TYR A 110 21.68 -1.21 -5.44
N VAL A 111 20.53 -0.80 -4.91
CA VAL A 111 19.36 -1.69 -4.78
C VAL A 111 18.96 -2.29 -6.12
N ALA A 112 18.84 -1.47 -7.15
CA ALA A 112 18.51 -1.95 -8.49
C ALA A 112 19.60 -2.90 -9.06
N GLU A 113 20.87 -2.60 -8.81
CA GLU A 113 22.00 -3.47 -9.19
C GLU A 113 21.95 -4.82 -8.45
N VAL A 114 21.66 -4.81 -7.13
CA VAL A 114 21.50 -6.05 -6.34
C VAL A 114 20.37 -6.91 -6.89
N ILE A 115 19.20 -6.33 -7.16
CA ILE A 115 18.05 -7.05 -7.74
C ILE A 115 18.45 -7.69 -9.09
N LYS A 116 19.17 -6.97 -9.91
CA LYS A 116 19.66 -7.44 -11.21
C LYS A 116 20.69 -8.56 -11.07
N TYR A 117 21.75 -8.37 -10.26
CA TYR A 117 22.84 -9.35 -10.12
C TYR A 117 22.45 -10.59 -9.31
N ALA A 118 21.45 -10.48 -8.44
CA ALA A 118 20.83 -11.63 -7.78
C ALA A 118 19.95 -12.46 -8.73
N GLY A 119 19.76 -12.02 -10.00
CA GLY A 119 18.91 -12.72 -10.96
C GLY A 119 17.41 -12.56 -10.71
N LEU A 120 17.02 -11.65 -9.82
CA LEU A 120 15.62 -11.41 -9.49
C LEU A 120 14.91 -10.56 -10.56
N LEU A 121 15.67 -9.72 -11.30
CA LEU A 121 15.11 -8.95 -12.42
C LEU A 121 14.93 -9.85 -13.64
N LYS A 122 13.83 -10.56 -13.69
CA LYS A 122 13.43 -11.52 -14.72
C LYS A 122 12.05 -11.18 -15.29
N GLU A 123 11.74 -11.71 -16.49
CA GLU A 123 10.38 -11.58 -17.03
C GLU A 123 9.34 -12.16 -16.08
N GLY A 124 8.28 -11.39 -15.83
CA GLY A 124 7.22 -11.78 -14.91
C GLY A 124 7.53 -11.56 -13.43
N ILE A 125 8.61 -10.83 -13.07
CA ILE A 125 8.91 -10.47 -11.67
C ILE A 125 7.70 -9.86 -10.97
N ILE A 126 7.52 -10.19 -9.70
CA ILE A 126 6.51 -9.58 -8.81
C ILE A 126 7.23 -8.86 -7.69
N PHE A 127 6.95 -7.58 -7.51
CA PHE A 127 7.68 -6.75 -6.57
C PHE A 127 6.81 -5.84 -5.72
N GLN A 128 7.40 -5.38 -4.63
CA GLN A 128 6.90 -4.29 -3.81
C GLN A 128 8.00 -3.26 -3.56
N PHE A 129 7.67 -2.00 -3.73
CA PHE A 129 8.50 -0.87 -3.32
C PHE A 129 7.79 -0.10 -2.21
N GLY A 130 8.48 0.15 -1.10
CA GLY A 130 7.96 0.99 -0.02
C GLY A 130 7.75 2.45 -0.47
N SER A 131 6.99 3.20 0.31
CA SER A 131 6.65 4.61 0.04
C SER A 131 7.80 5.61 0.25
N GLY A 132 8.93 5.17 0.81
CA GLY A 132 10.09 6.05 1.07
C GLY A 132 10.79 6.50 -0.21
N GLY A 133 11.40 7.70 -0.17
CA GLY A 133 12.08 8.31 -1.34
C GLY A 133 13.17 7.43 -1.96
N ILE A 134 13.91 6.68 -1.15
CA ILE A 134 14.94 5.73 -1.62
C ILE A 134 14.28 4.57 -2.38
N ALA A 135 13.22 3.98 -1.83
CA ALA A 135 12.53 2.85 -2.45
C ALA A 135 11.91 3.25 -3.81
N ILE A 136 11.24 4.39 -3.88
CA ILE A 136 10.68 4.92 -5.14
C ILE A 136 11.79 5.26 -6.16
N SER A 137 12.91 5.81 -5.70
CA SER A 137 14.07 6.05 -6.58
C SER A 137 14.67 4.74 -7.09
N ALA A 138 14.71 3.69 -6.27
CA ALA A 138 15.14 2.36 -6.69
C ALA A 138 14.19 1.78 -7.75
N ALA A 139 12.87 1.95 -7.59
CA ALA A 139 11.90 1.57 -8.61
C ALA A 139 12.19 2.28 -9.96
N GLY A 140 12.63 3.55 -9.94
CA GLY A 140 13.04 4.28 -11.14
C GLY A 140 14.26 3.68 -11.84
N PHE A 141 15.27 3.24 -11.07
CA PHE A 141 16.43 2.54 -11.63
C PHE A 141 16.06 1.15 -12.19
N VAL A 142 15.17 0.43 -11.49
CA VAL A 142 14.63 -0.86 -11.97
C VAL A 142 13.84 -0.64 -13.27
N GLN A 143 12.99 0.37 -13.34
CA GLN A 143 12.26 0.72 -14.57
C GLN A 143 13.22 0.99 -15.73
N THR A 144 14.33 1.70 -15.49
CA THR A 144 15.35 1.98 -16.52
C THR A 144 15.96 0.66 -17.06
N GLU A 145 16.25 -0.30 -16.17
CA GLU A 145 16.76 -1.61 -16.60
C GLU A 145 15.68 -2.42 -17.34
N MET A 146 14.41 -2.35 -16.89
CA MET A 146 13.28 -2.96 -17.60
C MET A 146 13.14 -2.40 -19.02
N GLN A 147 13.27 -1.09 -19.19
CA GLN A 147 13.27 -0.44 -20.50
C GLN A 147 14.40 -0.95 -21.40
N ARG A 148 15.62 -1.08 -20.84
CA ARG A 148 16.81 -1.53 -21.56
C ARG A 148 16.73 -3.00 -22.00
N THR A 149 16.10 -3.85 -21.18
CA THR A 149 16.06 -5.31 -21.38
C THR A 149 14.77 -5.82 -22.00
N GLY A 150 13.72 -4.98 -22.01
CA GLY A 150 12.39 -5.39 -22.45
C GLY A 150 11.60 -6.20 -21.41
N ILE A 151 12.18 -6.46 -20.23
CA ILE A 151 11.54 -7.19 -19.13
C ILE A 151 10.29 -6.44 -18.63
N LYS A 152 9.24 -7.18 -18.34
CA LYS A 152 8.01 -6.67 -17.72
C LYS A 152 7.73 -7.42 -16.42
N ALA A 153 7.22 -6.70 -15.44
CA ALA A 153 6.72 -7.29 -14.22
C ALA A 153 5.32 -7.86 -14.44
N ALA A 154 5.04 -9.04 -13.87
CA ALA A 154 3.70 -9.60 -13.86
C ALA A 154 2.80 -8.77 -12.95
N ALA A 155 3.29 -8.40 -11.76
CA ALA A 155 2.51 -7.60 -10.82
C ALA A 155 3.38 -6.68 -9.94
N GLY A 156 2.76 -5.58 -9.48
CA GLY A 156 3.13 -4.84 -8.30
C GLY A 156 2.14 -5.17 -7.16
N ILE A 157 2.62 -5.28 -5.93
CA ILE A 157 1.78 -5.59 -4.76
C ILE A 157 2.13 -4.60 -3.63
N GLY A 158 1.15 -4.23 -2.84
CA GLY A 158 1.33 -3.32 -1.71
C GLY A 158 0.87 -1.91 -2.03
N GLY A 159 1.26 -0.92 -1.22
CA GLY A 159 0.77 0.43 -1.38
C GLY A 159 1.17 1.08 -2.70
N ALA A 160 0.22 1.69 -3.38
CA ALA A 160 0.41 2.32 -4.68
C ALA A 160 0.86 3.77 -4.56
N SER A 161 1.76 4.17 -5.45
CA SER A 161 2.15 5.57 -5.66
C SER A 161 1.96 5.94 -7.13
N GLY A 162 1.83 7.23 -7.40
CA GLY A 162 1.70 7.73 -8.77
C GLY A 162 2.83 7.29 -9.71
N PHE A 163 4.04 7.11 -9.18
CA PHE A 163 5.14 6.55 -9.96
C PHE A 163 4.89 5.08 -10.38
N LEU A 164 4.46 4.24 -9.44
CA LEU A 164 4.18 2.82 -9.73
C LEU A 164 2.95 2.66 -10.63
N THR A 165 1.93 3.49 -10.45
CA THR A 165 0.75 3.47 -11.33
C THR A 165 1.04 4.02 -12.73
N GLU A 166 2.01 4.91 -12.88
CA GLU A 166 2.54 5.31 -14.19
C GLU A 166 3.28 4.15 -14.87
N MET A 167 4.06 3.36 -14.12
CA MET A 167 4.67 2.12 -14.65
C MET A 167 3.60 1.12 -15.11
N LEU A 168 2.49 1.00 -14.36
CA LEU A 168 1.33 0.18 -14.74
C LEU A 168 0.70 0.69 -16.04
N ALA A 169 0.41 2.00 -16.13
CA ALA A 169 -0.18 2.62 -17.31
C ALA A 169 0.67 2.41 -18.56
N ASN A 170 1.99 2.54 -18.42
CA ASN A 170 2.97 2.36 -19.50
C ASN A 170 3.30 0.89 -19.82
N GLY A 171 2.71 -0.08 -19.12
CA GLY A 171 2.84 -1.50 -19.40
C GLY A 171 4.15 -2.14 -18.94
N TYR A 172 4.89 -1.50 -18.03
CA TYR A 172 6.02 -2.13 -17.31
C TYR A 172 5.54 -3.08 -16.22
N ILE A 173 4.36 -2.84 -15.66
CA ILE A 173 3.67 -3.70 -14.69
C ILE A 173 2.40 -4.21 -15.36
N GLY A 174 2.13 -5.51 -15.28
CA GLY A 174 0.95 -6.14 -15.88
C GLY A 174 -0.32 -5.82 -15.09
N THR A 175 -0.27 -5.95 -13.76
CA THR A 175 -1.38 -5.66 -12.84
C THR A 175 -0.85 -5.12 -11.52
N PHE A 176 -1.68 -4.43 -10.75
CA PHE A 176 -1.32 -3.90 -9.43
C PHE A 176 -2.38 -4.28 -8.39
N PHE A 177 -1.94 -4.79 -7.24
CA PHE A 177 -2.80 -5.16 -6.12
C PHE A 177 -2.51 -4.26 -4.92
N ASP A 178 -3.46 -3.42 -4.57
CA ASP A 178 -3.28 -2.27 -3.69
C ASP A 178 -4.17 -2.30 -2.45
N PRO A 179 -3.59 -2.41 -1.24
CA PRO A 179 -4.32 -2.20 0.01
C PRO A 179 -4.37 -0.74 0.46
N GLN A 180 -3.60 0.18 -0.16
CA GLN A 180 -3.50 1.58 0.25
C GLN A 180 -2.87 2.48 -0.80
N ASP A 181 -3.56 3.52 -1.24
CA ASP A 181 -3.01 4.57 -2.09
C ASP A 181 -2.25 5.63 -1.29
N PHE A 182 -1.14 6.12 -1.84
CA PHE A 182 -0.28 7.11 -1.18
C PHE A 182 -0.33 8.50 -1.80
N ASP A 183 -0.95 8.66 -2.94
CA ASP A 183 -1.12 9.96 -3.60
C ASP A 183 -2.35 9.98 -4.52
N THR A 184 -2.74 11.17 -4.95
CA THR A 184 -3.94 11.36 -5.76
C THR A 184 -3.88 10.69 -7.14
N LYS A 185 -2.68 10.50 -7.72
CA LYS A 185 -2.53 9.78 -9.00
C LYS A 185 -2.77 8.27 -8.82
N ALA A 186 -2.38 7.71 -7.68
CA ALA A 186 -2.68 6.32 -7.36
C ALA A 186 -4.19 6.11 -7.20
N ILE A 187 -4.88 7.02 -6.50
CA ILE A 187 -6.33 7.02 -6.34
C ILE A 187 -7.04 7.08 -7.70
N GLU A 188 -6.60 7.99 -8.57
CA GLU A 188 -7.13 8.11 -9.94
C GLU A 188 -6.90 6.83 -10.74
N SER A 189 -5.71 6.23 -10.64
CA SER A 189 -5.40 4.96 -11.28
C SER A 189 -6.29 3.82 -10.77
N LEU A 190 -6.52 3.73 -9.45
CA LEU A 190 -7.40 2.71 -8.88
C LEU A 190 -8.82 2.81 -9.42
N TYR A 191 -9.31 4.02 -9.63
CA TYR A 191 -10.65 4.23 -10.14
C TYR A 191 -10.80 3.96 -11.65
N PHE A 192 -9.81 4.34 -12.47
CA PHE A 192 -9.94 4.32 -13.94
C PHE A 192 -9.18 3.17 -14.63
N ASN A 193 -8.21 2.55 -13.98
CA ASN A 193 -7.39 1.51 -14.61
C ASN A 193 -7.84 0.12 -14.18
N SER A 194 -8.46 -0.62 -15.08
CA SER A 194 -8.95 -1.98 -14.83
C SER A 194 -7.88 -3.01 -14.45
N ARG A 195 -6.59 -2.66 -14.54
CA ARG A 195 -5.47 -3.50 -14.10
C ARG A 195 -4.96 -3.13 -12.70
N HIS A 196 -5.56 -2.11 -12.06
CA HIS A 196 -5.30 -1.71 -10.70
C HIS A 196 -6.46 -2.21 -9.82
N HIS A 197 -6.15 -3.04 -8.84
CA HIS A 197 -7.13 -3.73 -8.02
C HIS A 197 -6.97 -3.40 -6.55
N GLU A 198 -8.05 -2.96 -5.92
CA GLU A 198 -8.12 -2.87 -4.48
C GLU A 198 -8.15 -4.26 -3.85
N ILE A 199 -7.38 -4.44 -2.79
CA ILE A 199 -7.38 -5.67 -1.99
C ILE A 199 -7.44 -5.36 -0.50
N SER A 200 -8.07 -6.24 0.29
CA SER A 200 -8.07 -6.10 1.75
C SER A 200 -6.68 -6.36 2.34
N ALA A 201 -6.41 -5.81 3.51
CA ALA A 201 -5.20 -6.14 4.28
C ALA A 201 -5.12 -7.63 4.65
N SER A 202 -6.27 -8.31 4.76
CA SER A 202 -6.33 -9.77 4.94
C SER A 202 -5.85 -10.51 3.68
N ALA A 203 -6.35 -10.13 2.50
CA ALA A 203 -5.88 -10.70 1.24
C ALA A 203 -4.40 -10.39 1.00
N TYR A 204 -3.97 -9.17 1.36
CA TYR A 204 -2.58 -8.75 1.21
C TYR A 204 -1.63 -9.63 2.02
N ALA A 205 -1.86 -9.81 3.33
CA ALA A 205 -0.83 -10.34 4.21
C ALA A 205 -1.31 -11.13 5.44
N ASN A 206 -2.58 -11.58 5.50
CA ASN A 206 -3.02 -12.38 6.62
C ASN A 206 -2.48 -13.81 6.51
N PRO A 207 -1.65 -14.29 7.47
CA PRO A 207 -1.08 -15.64 7.43
C PRO A 207 -2.12 -16.77 7.56
N PHE A 208 -3.37 -16.46 7.94
CA PHE A 208 -4.47 -17.42 7.95
C PHE A 208 -5.19 -17.53 6.61
N SER A 209 -4.96 -16.58 5.71
CA SER A 209 -5.39 -16.72 4.32
C SER A 209 -4.62 -17.85 3.64
N ALA A 210 -5.30 -18.63 2.81
CA ALA A 210 -4.69 -19.79 2.14
C ALA A 210 -3.49 -19.40 1.25
N ASN A 211 -3.53 -18.21 0.65
CA ASN A 211 -2.46 -17.73 -0.24
C ASN A 211 -2.46 -16.18 -0.29
N PRO A 212 -1.97 -15.52 0.76
CA PRO A 212 -1.92 -14.06 0.77
C PRO A 212 -0.95 -13.53 -0.30
N TYR A 213 -1.28 -12.36 -0.85
CA TYR A 213 -0.55 -11.78 -1.97
C TYR A 213 0.94 -11.55 -1.70
N VAL A 214 1.35 -11.28 -0.45
CA VAL A 214 2.78 -11.11 -0.10
C VAL A 214 3.63 -12.33 -0.39
N ASN A 215 3.04 -13.53 -0.44
CA ASN A 215 3.75 -14.78 -0.76
C ASN A 215 4.11 -14.90 -2.25
N LEU A 216 3.59 -14.00 -3.10
CA LEU A 216 3.93 -13.94 -4.52
C LEU A 216 5.15 -13.04 -4.80
N LEU A 217 5.62 -12.28 -3.80
CA LEU A 217 6.71 -11.32 -3.97
C LEU A 217 8.05 -12.01 -4.24
N ASP A 218 8.62 -11.83 -5.41
CA ASP A 218 10.03 -12.16 -5.68
C ASP A 218 10.95 -11.21 -4.90
N VAL A 219 10.58 -9.92 -4.81
CA VAL A 219 11.39 -8.93 -4.09
C VAL A 219 10.54 -7.84 -3.42
N ALA A 220 10.93 -7.48 -2.20
CA ALA A 220 10.45 -6.29 -1.51
C ALA A 220 11.60 -5.34 -1.22
N VAL A 221 11.42 -4.05 -1.54
CA VAL A 221 12.36 -2.97 -1.24
C VAL A 221 11.76 -2.10 -0.15
N LEU A 222 12.34 -2.14 1.02
CA LEU A 222 11.80 -1.55 2.23
C LEU A 222 12.82 -0.60 2.88
N SER A 223 12.34 0.45 3.54
CA SER A 223 13.19 1.37 4.29
C SER A 223 13.47 0.81 5.69
N ALA A 224 14.63 1.16 6.26
CA ALA A 224 14.99 0.84 7.63
C ALA A 224 15.55 2.09 8.32
N THR A 225 15.31 2.24 9.62
CA THR A 225 15.98 3.23 10.46
C THR A 225 17.29 2.70 10.99
N GLU A 226 17.33 1.42 11.32
CA GLU A 226 18.52 0.72 11.80
C GLU A 226 18.51 -0.73 11.34
N VAL A 227 19.69 -1.27 11.09
CA VAL A 227 19.92 -2.69 10.81
C VAL A 227 21.12 -3.14 11.64
N ASP A 228 20.96 -4.19 12.46
CA ASP A 228 22.05 -4.76 13.24
C ASP A 228 22.85 -5.81 12.45
N ILE A 229 23.94 -6.30 13.06
CA ILE A 229 24.82 -7.31 12.44
C ILE A 229 24.16 -8.68 12.25
N ASN A 230 23.01 -8.92 12.87
CA ASN A 230 22.21 -10.13 12.72
C ASN A 230 21.03 -9.92 11.74
N PHE A 231 21.00 -8.79 11.03
CA PHE A 231 19.94 -8.38 10.14
C PHE A 231 18.57 -8.17 10.82
N ASN A 232 18.55 -7.88 12.13
CA ASN A 232 17.33 -7.36 12.74
C ASN A 232 17.13 -5.92 12.28
N VAL A 233 15.90 -5.58 11.93
CA VAL A 233 15.53 -4.31 11.28
C VAL A 233 14.60 -3.51 12.19
N ASN A 234 14.97 -2.27 12.47
CA ASN A 234 14.11 -1.29 13.14
C ASN A 234 13.54 -0.32 12.11
N VAL A 235 12.24 -0.05 12.21
CA VAL A 235 11.51 0.92 11.37
C VAL A 235 10.63 1.86 12.20
N LEU A 236 10.67 1.74 13.52
CA LEU A 236 9.77 2.45 14.44
C LEU A 236 10.45 3.62 15.11
N THR A 237 11.67 3.42 15.57
CA THR A 237 12.38 4.39 16.39
C THR A 237 13.69 4.82 15.75
N ASP A 238 14.22 5.95 16.21
CA ASP A 238 15.65 6.29 16.04
C ASP A 238 16.51 5.57 17.09
N SER A 239 17.83 5.75 17.01
CA SER A 239 18.81 5.16 17.92
C SER A 239 18.67 5.60 19.39
N TYR A 240 17.86 6.61 19.67
CA TYR A 240 17.57 7.11 21.01
C TYR A 240 16.21 6.62 21.53
N GLY A 241 15.51 5.76 20.78
CA GLY A 241 14.19 5.22 21.14
C GLY A 241 13.03 6.17 20.88
N LYS A 242 13.24 7.30 20.20
CA LYS A 242 12.17 8.19 19.83
C LYS A 242 11.36 7.59 18.66
N LEU A 243 10.05 7.51 18.82
CA LEU A 243 9.15 7.05 17.76
C LEU A 243 9.20 8.01 16.56
N ILE A 244 9.58 7.50 15.38
CA ILE A 244 9.71 8.27 14.14
C ILE A 244 8.89 7.71 12.99
N GLY A 245 8.30 6.53 13.14
CA GLY A 245 7.54 5.88 12.09
C GLY A 245 6.56 4.84 12.62
N ALA A 246 5.93 4.18 11.69
CA ALA A 246 5.04 3.04 11.94
C ALA A 246 5.36 1.92 10.94
N PRO A 247 5.17 0.65 11.31
CA PRO A 247 5.56 -0.48 10.47
C PRO A 247 4.69 -0.62 9.22
N GLY A 248 3.41 -0.24 9.28
CA GLY A 248 2.45 -0.47 8.20
C GLY A 248 2.48 -1.92 7.72
N GLY A 249 2.54 -2.14 6.41
CA GLY A 249 2.70 -3.44 5.78
C GLY A 249 4.15 -3.95 5.69
N HIS A 250 5.12 -3.21 6.24
CA HIS A 250 6.56 -3.54 6.14
C HIS A 250 6.92 -4.94 6.67
N PRO A 251 6.52 -5.33 7.91
CA PRO A 251 6.84 -6.68 8.40
C PRO A 251 6.14 -7.78 7.61
N ASP A 252 4.96 -7.51 7.09
CA ASP A 252 4.17 -8.47 6.31
C ASP A 252 4.83 -8.72 4.95
N ALA A 253 5.25 -7.67 4.25
CA ALA A 253 5.99 -7.77 3.00
C ALA A 253 7.35 -8.47 3.20
N ALA A 254 8.06 -8.14 4.29
CA ALA A 254 9.34 -8.76 4.62
C ALA A 254 9.20 -10.26 4.93
N ALA A 255 8.09 -10.67 5.54
CA ALA A 255 7.85 -12.08 5.88
C ALA A 255 7.43 -12.91 4.66
N GLY A 256 6.77 -12.32 3.66
CA GLY A 256 6.24 -13.03 2.49
C GLY A 256 7.19 -13.06 1.30
N ALA A 257 8.04 -12.06 1.10
CA ALA A 257 8.90 -11.94 -0.07
C ALA A 257 10.03 -12.98 -0.09
N GLU A 258 10.36 -13.50 -1.27
CA GLU A 258 11.53 -14.38 -1.49
C GLU A 258 12.84 -13.66 -1.14
N ALA A 259 12.94 -12.38 -1.49
CA ALA A 259 14.08 -11.54 -1.17
C ALA A 259 13.64 -10.17 -0.67
N VAL A 260 14.36 -9.65 0.34
CA VAL A 260 14.13 -8.32 0.89
C VAL A 260 15.40 -7.49 0.80
N SER A 261 15.27 -6.29 0.22
CA SER A 261 16.34 -5.28 0.22
C SER A 261 15.97 -4.15 1.16
N TYR A 262 16.73 -3.96 2.23
CA TYR A 262 16.55 -2.85 3.15
C TYR A 262 17.42 -1.67 2.72
N THR A 263 16.80 -0.48 2.69
CA THR A 263 17.49 0.77 2.40
C THR A 263 17.74 1.50 3.71
N HIS A 264 19.01 1.74 4.04
CA HIS A 264 19.44 2.42 5.24
C HIS A 264 20.55 3.41 4.91
N LEU A 265 20.41 4.65 5.38
CA LEU A 265 21.48 5.65 5.42
C LEU A 265 22.17 5.56 6.79
N ARG A 266 23.46 5.30 6.78
CA ARG A 266 24.28 5.44 7.96
C ARG A 266 24.80 6.87 8.02
N ASP A 267 24.56 7.57 9.13
CA ASP A 267 25.15 8.89 9.42
C ASP A 267 26.67 8.80 9.57
#